data_3140359c9834465afdedf482695fdd92
#
_entry.id   3140359c9834465afdedf482695fdd92
#
_cell.length_a   1.000
_cell.length_b   1.000
_cell.length_c   1.000
_cell.angle_alpha   90.00
_cell.angle_beta   90.00
_cell.angle_gamma   90.00
#
_symmetry.space_group_name_H-M   'P 1'
#
loop_
_entity.id
_entity.type
_entity.pdbx_description
1 polymer ?
#
loop_
_entity_poly.entity_id
_entity_poly.type
_entity_poly.pdbx_seq_one_letter_code
_entity_poly.pdbx_strand_id
1 'polypeptide(L)'
;MKILEVKQLSKVYGKGTNEVRAVDDVSFAVEEGEFVAIVGASGSGKSTLLHLLGGVDRPTSGKVMIDGRDIYKMSDDALAIFRRRQIGIIYQFYNLIPILDVKENITLPQDLDGKAVNKKRLEELIQVLGLSERTRHLPNQLSGGQQQR
;
A
#
# COMPACT_ATOMS: atom_id res chain seq x y z
N MET A 1 8.51 18.25 8.45
CA MET A 1 8.07 18.53 7.05
C MET A 1 6.86 17.64 6.76
N LYS A 2 5.79 18.18 6.16
CA LYS A 2 4.61 17.36 5.82
C LYS A 2 4.97 16.34 4.74
N ILE A 3 4.93 15.07 5.08
CA ILE A 3 5.15 13.97 4.13
C ILE A 3 3.85 13.58 3.41
N LEU A 4 2.71 13.71 4.09
CA LEU A 4 1.38 13.46 3.55
C LEU A 4 0.47 14.65 3.87
N GLU A 5 -0.28 15.13 2.87
CA GLU A 5 -1.33 16.13 3.06
C GLU A 5 -2.58 15.72 2.29
N VAL A 6 -3.70 15.66 2.98
CA VAL A 6 -5.01 15.27 2.46
C VAL A 6 -5.92 16.48 2.53
N LYS A 7 -6.59 16.81 1.42
CA LYS A 7 -7.47 17.98 1.31
C LYS A 7 -8.82 17.59 0.74
N GLN A 8 -9.86 17.75 1.56
CA GLN A 8 -11.27 17.58 1.19
C GLN A 8 -11.52 16.25 0.44
N LEU A 9 -10.88 15.19 0.93
CA LEU A 9 -10.89 13.89 0.28
C LEU A 9 -12.25 13.22 0.47
N SER A 10 -12.88 12.84 -0.62
CA SER A 10 -14.16 12.11 -0.59
C SER A 10 -14.14 10.93 -1.56
N LYS A 11 -14.80 9.85 -1.15
CA LYS A 11 -15.01 8.67 -1.97
C LYS A 11 -16.44 8.20 -1.86
N VAL A 12 -17.08 8.13 -3.01
CA VAL A 12 -18.44 7.63 -3.17
C VAL A 12 -18.41 6.45 -4.12
N TYR A 13 -19.01 5.34 -3.71
CA TYR A 13 -19.24 4.17 -4.55
C TYR A 13 -20.71 4.07 -4.95
N GLY A 14 -20.97 3.48 -6.10
CA GLY A 14 -22.33 3.32 -6.63
C GLY A 14 -22.86 4.59 -7.27
N LYS A 15 -24.15 4.56 -7.62
CA LYS A 15 -24.91 5.69 -8.20
C LYS A 15 -26.36 5.63 -7.74
N GLY A 16 -26.99 6.79 -7.60
CA GLY A 16 -28.39 6.91 -7.27
C GLY A 16 -28.74 6.30 -5.91
N THR A 17 -29.75 5.42 -5.84
CA THR A 17 -30.23 4.82 -4.59
C THR A 17 -29.23 3.89 -3.90
N ASN A 18 -28.19 3.43 -4.61
CA ASN A 18 -27.15 2.55 -4.09
C ASN A 18 -25.83 3.29 -3.81
N GLU A 19 -25.89 4.60 -3.66
CA GLU A 19 -24.71 5.41 -3.34
C GLU A 19 -24.25 5.17 -1.91
N VAL A 20 -22.95 4.86 -1.74
CA VAL A 20 -22.29 4.70 -0.44
C VAL A 20 -21.15 5.69 -0.35
N ARG A 21 -21.25 6.63 0.57
CA ARG A 21 -20.21 7.61 0.87
C ARG A 21 -19.23 7.02 1.89
N ALA A 22 -18.17 6.40 1.39
CA ALA A 22 -17.19 5.68 2.20
C ALA A 22 -16.18 6.61 2.88
N VAL A 23 -15.85 7.74 2.26
CA VAL A 23 -15.03 8.82 2.82
C VAL A 23 -15.70 10.13 2.48
N ASP A 24 -15.84 11.04 3.43
CA ASP A 24 -16.56 12.30 3.27
C ASP A 24 -15.78 13.49 3.83
N ASP A 25 -15.31 14.35 2.93
CA ASP A 25 -14.61 15.63 3.18
C ASP A 25 -13.47 15.54 4.22
N VAL A 26 -12.64 14.51 4.14
CA VAL A 26 -11.55 14.30 5.10
C VAL A 26 -10.34 15.15 4.73
N SER A 27 -9.83 15.90 5.72
CA SER A 27 -8.62 16.73 5.58
C SER A 27 -7.71 16.56 6.80
N PHE A 28 -6.44 16.25 6.56
CA PHE A 28 -5.40 16.16 7.60
C PHE A 28 -4.00 16.18 6.96
N ALA A 29 -2.99 16.26 7.78
CA ALA A 29 -1.60 16.13 7.34
C ALA A 29 -0.83 15.25 8.33
N VAL A 30 0.22 14.61 7.82
CA VAL A 30 1.17 13.79 8.58
C VAL A 30 2.56 14.31 8.33
N GLU A 31 3.34 14.50 9.36
CA GLU A 31 4.74 14.90 9.27
C GLU A 31 5.69 13.72 9.13
N GLU A 32 6.88 13.98 8.64
CA GLU A 32 7.92 12.97 8.54
C GLU A 32 8.26 12.42 9.92
N GLY A 33 8.33 11.07 10.04
CA GLY A 33 8.60 10.37 11.30
C GLY A 33 7.38 10.23 12.22
N GLU A 34 6.23 10.76 11.84
CA GLU A 34 5.02 10.67 12.65
C GLU A 34 4.35 9.28 12.50
N PHE A 35 3.81 8.77 13.61
CA PHE A 35 2.97 7.58 13.66
C PHE A 35 1.51 7.98 13.87
N VAL A 36 0.65 7.65 12.92
CA VAL A 36 -0.78 8.00 12.94
C VAL A 36 -1.64 6.75 12.97
N ALA A 37 -2.60 6.70 13.90
CA ALA A 37 -3.60 5.64 13.97
C ALA A 37 -4.96 6.13 13.47
N ILE A 38 -5.55 5.41 12.49
CA ILE A 38 -6.91 5.64 12.01
C ILE A 38 -7.83 4.64 12.71
N VAL A 39 -8.69 5.15 13.61
CA VAL A 39 -9.59 4.34 14.42
C VAL A 39 -11.05 4.60 14.07
N GLY A 40 -11.93 3.63 14.35
CA GLY A 40 -13.36 3.74 14.07
C GLY A 40 -14.03 2.36 13.98
N ALA A 41 -15.37 2.34 13.97
CA ALA A 41 -16.18 1.14 13.85
C ALA A 41 -15.91 0.37 12.53
N SER A 42 -16.28 -0.92 12.47
CA SER A 42 -16.27 -1.67 11.21
C SER A 42 -17.17 -0.98 10.18
N GLY A 43 -16.71 -0.90 8.93
CA GLY A 43 -17.45 -0.23 7.85
C GLY A 43 -17.33 1.30 7.82
N SER A 44 -16.58 1.94 8.73
CA SER A 44 -16.42 3.41 8.78
C SER A 44 -15.49 4.00 7.71
N GLY A 45 -15.09 3.25 6.69
CA GLY A 45 -14.29 3.75 5.57
C GLY A 45 -12.77 3.75 5.78
N LYS A 46 -12.23 3.22 6.91
CA LYS A 46 -10.79 3.21 7.20
C LYS A 46 -9.94 2.58 6.09
N SER A 47 -10.34 1.39 5.63
CA SER A 47 -9.62 0.70 4.54
C SER A 47 -9.72 1.46 3.23
N THR A 48 -10.88 2.05 2.92
CA THR A 48 -11.06 2.93 1.76
C THR A 48 -10.12 4.13 1.86
N LEU A 49 -10.05 4.79 3.02
CA LEU A 49 -9.13 5.90 3.23
C LEU A 49 -7.69 5.47 2.99
N LEU A 50 -7.24 4.35 3.57
CA LEU A 50 -5.88 3.83 3.34
C LEU A 50 -5.61 3.52 1.87
N HIS A 51 -6.57 2.97 1.13
CA HIS A 51 -6.41 2.73 -0.31
C HIS A 51 -6.29 4.04 -1.10
N LEU A 52 -7.03 5.07 -0.71
CA LEU A 52 -6.89 6.41 -1.31
C LEU A 52 -5.52 7.03 -0.96
N LEU A 53 -5.05 6.92 0.27
CA LEU A 53 -3.74 7.44 0.67
C LEU A 53 -2.60 6.71 -0.05
N GLY A 54 -2.76 5.41 -0.27
CA GLY A 54 -1.80 4.55 -0.98
C GLY A 54 -1.88 4.64 -2.51
N GLY A 55 -2.80 5.43 -3.08
CA GLY A 55 -2.99 5.51 -4.53
C GLY A 55 -3.47 4.21 -5.18
N VAL A 56 -4.13 3.33 -4.42
CA VAL A 56 -4.67 2.05 -4.90
C VAL A 56 -6.05 2.25 -5.53
N ASP A 57 -6.85 3.15 -4.95
CA ASP A 57 -8.16 3.55 -5.48
C ASP A 57 -8.14 5.07 -5.73
N ARG A 58 -8.97 5.56 -6.66
CA ARG A 58 -9.08 6.99 -6.97
C ARG A 58 -10.21 7.64 -6.18
N PRO A 59 -9.99 8.83 -5.61
CA PRO A 59 -11.05 9.58 -4.93
C PRO A 59 -12.12 10.07 -5.92
N THR A 60 -13.31 10.32 -5.41
CA THR A 60 -14.35 11.04 -6.15
C THR A 60 -14.05 12.53 -6.23
N SER A 61 -13.49 13.08 -5.15
CA SER A 61 -13.04 14.49 -5.08
C SER A 61 -11.93 14.63 -4.03
N GLY A 62 -11.30 15.81 -4.03
CA GLY A 62 -10.21 16.13 -3.11
C GLY A 62 -8.83 15.78 -3.66
N LYS A 63 -7.81 15.84 -2.80
CA LYS A 63 -6.41 15.67 -3.19
C LYS A 63 -5.64 14.89 -2.13
N VAL A 64 -4.68 14.11 -2.59
CA VAL A 64 -3.65 13.48 -1.74
C VAL A 64 -2.29 13.93 -2.24
N MET A 65 -1.57 14.63 -1.39
CA MET A 65 -0.21 15.11 -1.64
C MET A 65 0.76 14.24 -0.87
N ILE A 66 1.72 13.63 -1.54
CA ILE A 66 2.82 12.90 -0.91
C ILE A 66 4.13 13.55 -1.34
N ASP A 67 4.94 13.95 -0.38
CA ASP A 67 6.18 14.69 -0.62
C ASP A 67 5.97 15.87 -1.59
N GLY A 68 4.91 16.67 -1.35
CA GLY A 68 4.54 17.82 -2.15
C GLY A 68 3.96 17.52 -3.54
N ARG A 69 3.75 16.26 -3.91
CA ARG A 69 3.23 15.84 -5.21
C ARG A 69 1.78 15.35 -5.10
N ASP A 70 0.90 15.91 -5.91
CA ASP A 70 -0.48 15.40 -6.04
C ASP A 70 -0.47 14.08 -6.82
N ILE A 71 -0.66 12.97 -6.10
CA ILE A 71 -0.53 11.63 -6.69
C ILE A 71 -1.64 11.32 -7.71
N TYR A 72 -2.79 12.00 -7.62
CA TYR A 72 -3.91 11.78 -8.54
C TYR A 72 -3.87 12.64 -9.81
N LYS A 73 -2.88 13.52 -9.92
CA LYS A 73 -2.53 14.18 -11.18
C LYS A 73 -1.58 13.37 -12.05
N MET A 74 -1.04 12.28 -11.50
CA MET A 74 -0.18 11.36 -12.25
C MET A 74 -1.01 10.48 -13.18
N SER A 75 -0.42 10.07 -14.31
CA SER A 75 -0.96 8.98 -15.13
C SER A 75 -0.95 7.66 -14.34
N ASP A 76 -1.73 6.66 -14.77
CA ASP A 76 -1.79 5.37 -14.08
C ASP A 76 -0.42 4.68 -14.00
N ASP A 77 0.37 4.74 -15.06
CA ASP A 77 1.73 4.20 -15.10
C ASP A 77 2.67 4.94 -14.12
N ALA A 78 2.63 6.28 -14.14
CA ALA A 78 3.44 7.09 -13.24
C ALA A 78 3.05 6.86 -11.77
N LEU A 79 1.76 6.72 -11.47
CA LEU A 79 1.26 6.41 -10.14
C LEU A 79 1.67 4.99 -9.70
N ALA A 80 1.65 4.01 -10.60
CA ALA A 80 2.10 2.65 -10.31
C ALA A 80 3.61 2.62 -9.97
N ILE A 81 4.42 3.34 -10.73
CA ILE A 81 5.86 3.49 -10.46
C ILE A 81 6.08 4.23 -9.13
N PHE A 82 5.32 5.30 -8.87
CA PHE A 82 5.41 6.07 -7.62
C PHE A 82 5.08 5.19 -6.41
N ARG A 83 3.96 4.42 -6.44
CA ARG A 83 3.61 3.47 -5.38
C ARG A 83 4.75 2.51 -5.09
N ARG A 84 5.25 1.83 -6.13
CA ARG A 84 6.31 0.83 -6.01
C ARG A 84 7.58 1.38 -5.35
N ARG A 85 7.88 2.68 -5.55
CA ARG A 85 9.13 3.31 -5.09
C ARG A 85 9.02 4.09 -3.79
N GLN A 86 7.82 4.60 -3.47
CA GLN A 86 7.65 5.59 -2.39
C GLN A 86 6.64 5.15 -1.33
N ILE A 87 5.82 4.12 -1.58
CA ILE A 87 4.76 3.72 -0.66
C ILE A 87 4.90 2.25 -0.32
N GLY A 88 4.86 1.92 0.98
CA GLY A 88 4.70 0.55 1.45
C GLY A 88 3.28 0.35 1.99
N ILE A 89 2.57 -0.68 1.52
CA ILE A 89 1.24 -1.04 2.00
C ILE A 89 1.28 -2.47 2.50
N ILE A 90 0.85 -2.69 3.74
CA ILE A 90 0.61 -4.02 4.29
C ILE A 90 -0.89 -4.25 4.27
N TYR A 91 -1.33 -5.20 3.44
CA TYR A 91 -2.74 -5.54 3.28
C TYR A 91 -3.21 -6.54 4.33
N GLN A 92 -4.50 -6.51 4.64
CA GLN A 92 -5.14 -7.54 5.46
C GLN A 92 -5.14 -8.91 4.78
N PHE A 93 -5.32 -8.94 3.46
CA PHE A 93 -5.11 -10.11 2.61
C PHE A 93 -3.75 -9.98 1.95
N TYR A 94 -2.94 -11.01 2.01
CA TYR A 94 -1.48 -10.96 1.72
C TYR A 94 -1.13 -10.54 0.29
N ASN A 95 -2.04 -10.77 -0.67
CA ASN A 95 -1.88 -10.41 -2.10
C ASN A 95 -0.58 -10.92 -2.74
N LEU A 96 -0.06 -12.05 -2.23
CA LEU A 96 1.12 -12.69 -2.79
C LEU A 96 0.80 -13.29 -4.17
N ILE A 97 1.77 -13.24 -5.06
CA ILE A 97 1.67 -13.92 -6.36
C ILE A 97 1.84 -15.42 -6.13
N PRO A 98 0.81 -16.25 -6.39
CA PRO A 98 0.78 -17.63 -5.94
C PRO A 98 1.78 -18.57 -6.62
N ILE A 99 2.28 -18.17 -7.81
CA ILE A 99 3.26 -18.93 -8.59
C ILE A 99 4.70 -18.53 -8.31
N LEU A 100 4.92 -17.48 -7.51
CA LEU A 100 6.23 -17.00 -7.10
C LEU A 100 6.56 -17.52 -5.70
N ASP A 101 7.82 -17.90 -5.48
CA ASP A 101 8.29 -18.28 -4.16
C ASP A 101 8.44 -17.05 -3.22
N VAL A 102 8.82 -17.28 -1.96
CA VAL A 102 9.03 -16.22 -0.96
C VAL A 102 10.01 -15.17 -1.48
N LYS A 103 11.15 -15.62 -1.99
CA LYS A 103 12.20 -14.71 -2.47
C LYS A 103 11.73 -13.88 -3.66
N GLU A 104 11.09 -14.51 -4.62
CA GLU A 104 10.56 -13.86 -5.82
C GLU A 104 9.46 -12.85 -5.48
N ASN A 105 8.54 -13.17 -4.55
CA ASN A 105 7.54 -12.22 -4.06
C ASN A 105 8.18 -10.99 -3.39
N ILE A 106 9.26 -11.17 -2.61
CA ILE A 106 9.98 -10.07 -1.95
C ILE A 106 10.73 -9.21 -2.98
N THR A 107 11.34 -9.80 -4.00
CA THR A 107 12.17 -9.07 -4.98
C THR A 107 11.37 -8.46 -6.12
N LEU A 108 10.13 -8.90 -6.33
CA LEU A 108 9.29 -8.49 -7.46
C LEU A 108 9.26 -6.96 -7.72
N PRO A 109 9.13 -6.08 -6.71
CA PRO A 109 9.14 -4.64 -6.97
C PRO A 109 10.46 -4.12 -7.54
N GLN A 110 11.60 -4.73 -7.17
CA GLN A 110 12.93 -4.37 -7.71
C GLN A 110 13.10 -4.90 -9.12
N ASP A 111 12.63 -6.12 -9.37
CA ASP A 111 12.69 -6.75 -10.68
C ASP A 111 11.85 -5.98 -11.69
N LEU A 112 10.65 -5.52 -11.30
CA LEU A 112 9.79 -4.64 -12.10
C LEU A 112 10.41 -3.25 -12.38
N ASP A 113 11.34 -2.78 -11.53
CA ASP A 113 12.11 -1.56 -11.74
C ASP A 113 13.37 -1.77 -12.58
N GLY A 114 13.68 -3.01 -12.96
CA GLY A 114 14.94 -3.37 -13.63
C GLY A 114 16.19 -3.14 -12.75
N LYS A 115 16.04 -3.13 -11.45
CA LYS A 115 17.12 -2.89 -10.49
C LYS A 115 17.72 -4.20 -10.00
N ALA A 116 19.05 -4.23 -9.89
CA ALA A 116 19.73 -5.35 -9.27
C ALA A 116 19.33 -5.50 -7.78
N VAL A 117 18.99 -6.72 -7.39
CA VAL A 117 18.66 -7.04 -6.00
C VAL A 117 19.92 -6.98 -5.13
N ASN A 118 19.87 -6.21 -4.06
CA ASN A 118 20.91 -6.22 -3.04
C ASN A 118 20.80 -7.52 -2.22
N LYS A 119 21.62 -8.51 -2.57
CA LYS A 119 21.58 -9.86 -1.96
C LYS A 119 21.77 -9.82 -0.44
N LYS A 120 22.72 -9.03 0.06
CA LYS A 120 22.99 -8.90 1.50
C LYS A 120 21.74 -8.37 2.23
N ARG A 121 21.15 -7.30 1.72
CA ARG A 121 19.92 -6.73 2.31
C ARG A 121 18.75 -7.69 2.27
N LEU A 122 18.60 -8.44 1.19
CA LEU A 122 17.57 -9.46 1.06
C LEU A 122 17.73 -10.58 2.10
N GLU A 123 18.95 -11.08 2.28
CA GLU A 123 19.27 -12.11 3.28
C GLU A 123 18.98 -11.62 4.71
N GLU A 124 19.39 -10.40 5.06
CA GLU A 124 19.08 -9.77 6.34
C GLU A 124 17.56 -9.67 6.58
N LEU A 125 16.79 -9.23 5.59
CA LEU A 125 15.33 -9.13 5.69
C LEU A 125 14.70 -10.51 5.90
N ILE A 126 15.08 -11.50 5.09
CA ILE A 126 14.57 -12.88 5.19
C ILE A 126 14.85 -13.45 6.59
N GLN A 127 16.04 -13.18 7.14
CA GLN A 127 16.42 -13.63 8.48
C GLN A 127 15.56 -12.95 9.56
N VAL A 128 15.41 -11.61 9.51
CA VAL A 128 14.59 -10.84 10.47
C VAL A 128 13.14 -11.29 10.43
N LEU A 129 12.61 -11.61 9.25
CA LEU A 129 11.26 -12.10 9.06
C LEU A 129 11.08 -13.59 9.47
N GLY A 130 12.18 -14.30 9.80
CA GLY A 130 12.15 -15.72 10.17
C GLY A 130 11.73 -16.63 9.01
N LEU A 131 12.13 -16.29 7.78
CA LEU A 131 11.78 -17.02 6.55
C LEU A 131 12.98 -17.74 5.90
N SER A 132 14.13 -17.82 6.56
CA SER A 132 15.37 -18.36 5.99
C SER A 132 15.20 -19.78 5.41
N GLU A 133 14.48 -20.64 6.13
CA GLU A 133 14.22 -22.03 5.70
C GLU A 133 13.04 -22.15 4.72
N ARG A 134 12.44 -21.02 4.32
CA ARG A 134 11.22 -20.96 3.50
C ARG A 134 11.38 -20.20 2.20
N THR A 135 12.58 -19.77 1.87
CA THR A 135 12.86 -18.88 0.73
C THR A 135 12.35 -19.39 -0.61
N ARG A 136 12.27 -20.71 -0.80
CA ARG A 136 11.77 -21.37 -2.01
C ARG A 136 10.36 -21.95 -1.88
N HIS A 137 9.65 -21.66 -0.78
CA HIS A 137 8.27 -22.12 -0.61
C HIS A 137 7.31 -21.18 -1.36
N LEU A 138 6.29 -21.78 -1.96
CA LEU A 138 5.17 -21.05 -2.55
C LEU A 138 4.21 -20.57 -1.43
N PRO A 139 3.40 -19.54 -1.68
CA PRO A 139 2.46 -19.01 -0.70
C PRO A 139 1.56 -20.07 -0.04
N ASN A 140 1.07 -21.06 -0.79
CA ASN A 140 0.22 -22.13 -0.29
C ASN A 140 0.94 -23.11 0.66
N GLN A 141 2.27 -23.06 0.74
CA GLN A 141 3.10 -23.86 1.65
C GLN A 141 3.46 -23.13 2.94
N LEU A 142 2.96 -21.90 3.10
CA LEU A 142 3.23 -21.01 4.24
C LEU A 142 1.99 -20.88 5.12
N SER A 143 2.21 -20.80 6.44
CA SER A 143 1.14 -20.41 7.36
C SER A 143 0.69 -18.96 7.11
N GLY A 144 -0.54 -18.60 7.54
CA GLY A 144 -1.05 -17.22 7.41
C GLY A 144 -0.10 -16.18 8.00
N GLY A 145 0.48 -16.45 9.18
CA GLY A 145 1.46 -15.55 9.79
C GLY A 145 2.79 -15.47 9.03
N GLN A 146 3.19 -16.51 8.29
CA GLN A 146 4.36 -16.47 7.41
C GLN A 146 4.07 -15.68 6.13
N GLN A 147 2.86 -15.81 5.59
CA GLN A 147 2.42 -15.02 4.42
C GLN A 147 2.28 -13.52 4.74
N GLN A 148 1.91 -13.19 5.99
CA GLN A 148 1.76 -11.79 6.43
C GLN A 148 3.11 -11.07 6.59
N ARG A 149 4.16 -11.79 6.92
CA ARG A 149 5.53 -11.26 7.02
C ARG A 149 6.17 -10.97 5.69
#